data_c9b35690effca603f2737cf37ef616bb
#
_entry.id   c9b35690effca603f2737cf37ef616bb
#
_cell.length_a   1.000
_cell.length_b   1.000
_cell.length_c   1.000
_cell.angle_alpha   90.00
_cell.angle_beta   90.00
_cell.angle_gamma   90.00
#
_symmetry.space_group_name_H-M   'P 1'
#
loop_
_entity.id
_entity.type
_entity.pdbx_description
1 polymer ?
#
loop_
_entity_poly.entity_id
_entity_poly.type
_entity_poly.pdbx_seq_one_letter_code
_entity_poly.pdbx_strand_id
1 'polypeptide(L)'
;MESMTALEMYEVIKARESVFVVEQQCAYQEADGADPQSWHLSVLLDGELAAYARVVEPGIKYPEPSIGRVITLKNFRDRQIGRALVAEAIAFTESNFQGQGIRIGAQAHLQNFYGSLGFVPVGDVYDDDGIPHIEMFKHPTKAIA
;
A
#
# COMPACT_ATOMS: atom_id res chain seq x y z
N MET A 1 -3.49 -5.74 13.49
CA MET A 1 -3.48 -7.22 13.44
C MET A 1 -4.45 -7.92 14.41
N GLU A 2 -5.11 -7.19 15.27
CA GLU A 2 -5.93 -7.79 16.35
C GLU A 2 -7.08 -8.67 15.84
N SER A 3 -7.71 -8.30 14.73
CA SER A 3 -8.83 -9.06 14.18
C SER A 3 -8.42 -10.07 13.10
N MET A 4 -7.11 -10.23 12.87
CA MET A 4 -6.58 -11.11 11.85
C MET A 4 -5.99 -12.37 12.48
N THR A 5 -6.34 -13.55 11.97
CA THR A 5 -5.77 -14.80 12.47
C THR A 5 -4.34 -14.96 11.97
N ALA A 6 -3.59 -15.86 12.63
CA ALA A 6 -2.23 -16.19 12.19
C ALA A 6 -2.21 -16.77 10.78
N LEU A 7 -3.20 -17.60 10.44
CA LEU A 7 -3.30 -18.17 9.09
C LEU A 7 -3.58 -17.11 8.05
N GLU A 8 -4.49 -16.17 8.35
CA GLU A 8 -4.77 -15.06 7.45
C GLU A 8 -3.54 -14.20 7.23
N MET A 9 -2.77 -13.91 8.28
CA MET A 9 -1.53 -13.15 8.15
C MET A 9 -0.46 -13.94 7.37
N TYR A 10 -0.40 -15.24 7.55
CA TYR A 10 0.49 -16.10 6.76
C TYR A 10 0.19 -15.98 5.26
N GLU A 11 -1.08 -16.04 4.88
CA GLU A 11 -1.48 -15.91 3.48
C GLU A 11 -1.12 -14.54 2.91
N VAL A 12 -1.26 -13.48 3.71
CA VAL A 12 -0.86 -12.12 3.32
C VAL A 12 0.65 -12.05 3.09
N ILE A 13 1.45 -12.54 4.02
CA ILE A 13 2.92 -12.50 3.89
C ILE A 13 3.37 -13.33 2.69
N LYS A 14 2.77 -14.49 2.50
CA LYS A 14 3.06 -15.34 1.34
C LYS A 14 2.77 -14.61 0.03
N ALA A 15 1.64 -13.91 -0.04
CA ALA A 15 1.27 -13.14 -1.23
C ALA A 15 2.26 -11.99 -1.48
N ARG A 16 2.65 -11.28 -0.42
CA ARG A 16 3.62 -10.17 -0.52
C ARG A 16 4.99 -10.67 -1.00
N GLU A 17 5.47 -11.79 -0.47
CA GLU A 17 6.71 -12.38 -0.92
C GLU A 17 6.63 -12.79 -2.39
N SER A 18 5.51 -13.40 -2.81
CA SER A 18 5.33 -13.81 -4.21
C SER A 18 5.46 -12.64 -5.17
N VAL A 19 4.88 -11.49 -4.82
CA VAL A 19 4.91 -10.31 -5.70
C VAL A 19 6.24 -9.56 -5.56
N PHE A 20 6.64 -9.19 -4.35
CA PHE A 20 7.76 -8.27 -4.17
C PHE A 20 9.12 -8.93 -4.22
N VAL A 21 9.23 -10.18 -3.82
CA VAL A 21 10.50 -10.89 -3.81
C VAL A 21 10.63 -11.79 -5.03
N VAL A 22 9.66 -12.65 -5.29
CA VAL A 22 9.76 -13.67 -6.34
C VAL A 22 9.50 -13.08 -7.72
N GLU A 23 8.34 -12.44 -7.96
CA GLU A 23 8.03 -11.88 -9.28
C GLU A 23 8.98 -10.76 -9.68
N GLN A 24 9.31 -9.87 -8.76
CA GLN A 24 10.19 -8.73 -9.03
C GLN A 24 11.67 -9.09 -8.94
N GLN A 25 11.98 -10.34 -8.58
CA GLN A 25 13.36 -10.84 -8.45
C GLN A 25 14.23 -9.92 -7.58
N CYS A 26 13.64 -9.47 -6.47
CA CYS A 26 14.29 -8.53 -5.56
C CYS A 26 14.52 -9.20 -4.20
N ALA A 27 15.78 -9.47 -3.87
CA ALA A 27 16.13 -10.12 -2.61
C ALA A 27 16.25 -9.07 -1.51
N TYR A 28 15.20 -8.89 -0.73
CA TYR A 28 15.21 -8.01 0.45
C TYR A 28 14.33 -8.59 1.54
N GLN A 29 14.47 -8.03 2.75
CA GLN A 29 13.65 -8.50 3.87
C GLN A 29 12.28 -7.83 3.78
N GLU A 30 11.28 -8.60 3.36
CA GLU A 30 9.93 -8.10 3.12
C GLU A 30 9.20 -7.76 4.43
N ALA A 31 9.42 -8.55 5.47
CA ALA A 31 8.89 -8.25 6.81
C ALA A 31 9.78 -7.20 7.47
N ASP A 32 9.30 -5.95 7.51
CA ASP A 32 10.10 -4.78 7.90
C ASP A 32 9.85 -4.29 9.33
N GLY A 33 9.08 -5.05 10.12
CA GLY A 33 8.77 -4.71 11.51
C GLY A 33 7.57 -3.78 11.68
N ALA A 34 6.99 -3.25 10.58
CA ALA A 34 5.87 -2.33 10.68
C ALA A 34 4.51 -3.02 10.76
N ASP A 35 4.42 -4.31 10.40
CA ASP A 35 3.15 -5.03 10.33
C ASP A 35 2.35 -5.04 11.65
N PRO A 36 2.97 -5.24 12.83
CA PRO A 36 2.20 -5.23 14.07
C PRO A 36 1.53 -3.90 14.39
N GLN A 37 2.01 -2.80 13.80
CA GLN A 37 1.53 -1.44 14.06
C GLN A 37 0.72 -0.91 12.88
N SER A 38 0.31 -1.77 11.97
CA SER A 38 -0.36 -1.38 10.72
C SER A 38 -1.76 -1.94 10.66
N TRP A 39 -2.60 -1.33 9.82
CA TRP A 39 -3.87 -1.90 9.40
C TRP A 39 -3.67 -2.65 8.09
N HIS A 40 -4.41 -3.74 7.94
CA HIS A 40 -4.27 -4.65 6.82
C HIS A 40 -5.60 -4.72 6.08
N LEU A 41 -5.60 -4.33 4.81
CA LEU A 41 -6.79 -4.32 3.98
C LEU A 41 -6.65 -5.44 2.95
N SER A 42 -7.53 -6.43 3.05
CA SER A 42 -7.51 -7.61 2.17
C SER A 42 -8.78 -7.67 1.34
N VAL A 43 -8.64 -8.00 0.05
CA VAL A 43 -9.77 -8.27 -0.83
C VAL A 43 -9.81 -9.76 -1.10
N LEU A 44 -10.92 -10.40 -0.74
CA LEU A 44 -11.13 -11.82 -0.97
C LEU A 44 -12.19 -11.99 -2.07
N LEU A 45 -11.89 -12.85 -3.05
CA LEU A 45 -12.83 -13.24 -4.09
C LEU A 45 -12.96 -14.75 -4.06
N ASP A 46 -14.18 -15.23 -3.84
CA ASP A 46 -14.46 -16.66 -3.73
C ASP A 46 -13.56 -17.38 -2.70
N GLY A 47 -13.29 -16.69 -1.59
CA GLY A 47 -12.47 -17.22 -0.52
C GLY A 47 -10.97 -17.14 -0.74
N GLU A 48 -10.52 -16.62 -1.89
CA GLU A 48 -9.10 -16.46 -2.20
C GLU A 48 -8.66 -15.02 -2.03
N LEU A 49 -7.44 -14.81 -1.52
CA LEU A 49 -6.84 -13.48 -1.43
C LEU A 49 -6.54 -12.97 -2.83
N ALA A 50 -7.19 -11.87 -3.22
CA ALA A 50 -7.03 -11.28 -4.55
C ALA A 50 -6.12 -10.05 -4.52
N ALA A 51 -6.20 -9.24 -3.46
CA ALA A 51 -5.43 -8.00 -3.34
C ALA A 51 -5.24 -7.65 -1.87
N TYR A 52 -4.22 -6.83 -1.61
CA TYR A 52 -3.86 -6.45 -0.25
C TYR A 52 -3.20 -5.08 -0.25
N ALA A 53 -3.44 -4.30 0.80
CA ALA A 53 -2.70 -3.07 1.08
C ALA A 53 -2.48 -2.93 2.58
N ARG A 54 -1.38 -2.25 2.94
CA ARG A 54 -1.06 -1.94 4.33
C ARG A 54 -1.20 -0.44 4.55
N VAL A 55 -1.86 -0.06 5.65
CA VAL A 55 -1.93 1.34 6.09
C VAL A 55 -1.09 1.45 7.36
N VAL A 56 -0.11 2.34 7.34
CA VAL A 56 0.83 2.56 8.44
C VAL A 56 0.48 3.88 9.11
N GLU A 57 0.39 3.86 10.45
CA GLU A 57 0.07 5.07 11.21
C GLU A 57 1.15 6.14 11.09
N PRO A 58 0.80 7.43 11.39
CA PRO A 58 1.81 8.50 11.37
C PRO A 58 2.96 8.22 12.32
N GLY A 59 4.18 8.58 11.88
CA GLY A 59 5.37 8.48 12.71
C GLY A 59 6.13 7.16 12.62
N ILE A 60 5.63 6.20 11.84
CA ILE A 60 6.33 4.91 11.66
C ILE A 60 7.22 4.93 10.42
N LYS A 61 6.66 5.17 9.25
CA LYS A 61 7.42 5.27 7.99
C LYS A 61 7.73 6.71 7.64
N TYR A 62 6.77 7.59 7.85
CA TYR A 62 6.84 9.03 7.60
C TYR A 62 6.14 9.75 8.75
N PRO A 63 6.35 11.07 8.90
CA PRO A 63 5.54 11.85 9.84
C PRO A 63 4.04 11.73 9.56
N GLU A 64 3.66 11.61 8.28
CA GLU A 64 2.28 11.40 7.85
C GLU A 64 1.94 9.90 7.82
N PRO A 65 0.64 9.54 7.81
CA PRO A 65 0.26 8.16 7.54
C PRO A 65 0.66 7.74 6.13
N SER A 66 0.83 6.44 5.92
CA SER A 66 1.29 5.91 4.64
C SER A 66 0.48 4.69 4.23
N ILE A 67 0.37 4.48 2.92
CA ILE A 67 -0.19 3.28 2.31
C ILE A 67 0.92 2.58 1.56
N GLY A 68 1.10 1.30 1.77
CA GLY A 68 2.14 0.55 1.11
C GLY A 68 1.81 -0.91 0.96
N ARG A 69 2.76 -1.67 0.43
CA ARG A 69 2.60 -3.10 0.17
C ARG A 69 1.33 -3.40 -0.62
N VAL A 70 0.99 -2.52 -1.57
CA VAL A 70 -0.18 -2.67 -2.43
C VAL A 70 0.10 -3.73 -3.46
N ILE A 71 -0.69 -4.79 -3.46
CA ILE A 71 -0.55 -5.88 -4.43
C ILE A 71 -1.90 -6.32 -4.95
N THR A 72 -1.92 -6.74 -6.22
CA THR A 72 -2.99 -7.54 -6.80
C THR A 72 -2.34 -8.82 -7.28
N LEU A 73 -2.85 -9.97 -6.84
CA LEU A 73 -2.27 -11.25 -7.21
C LEU A 73 -2.54 -11.55 -8.69
N LYS A 74 -1.61 -12.28 -9.31
CA LYS A 74 -1.53 -12.47 -10.76
C LYS A 74 -2.86 -12.87 -11.40
N ASN A 75 -3.60 -13.79 -10.77
CA ASN A 75 -4.86 -14.30 -11.33
C ASN A 75 -6.01 -13.29 -11.27
N PHE A 76 -5.82 -12.18 -10.57
CA PHE A 76 -6.88 -11.18 -10.32
C PHE A 76 -6.56 -9.82 -10.92
N ARG A 77 -5.48 -9.71 -11.69
CA ARG A 77 -5.10 -8.45 -12.35
C ARG A 77 -6.05 -8.14 -13.50
N ASP A 78 -6.06 -6.88 -13.93
CA ASP A 78 -6.90 -6.36 -15.02
C ASP A 78 -8.41 -6.34 -14.72
N ARG A 79 -8.77 -6.35 -13.42
CA ARG A 79 -10.17 -6.26 -12.98
C ARG A 79 -10.45 -4.98 -12.19
N GLN A 80 -9.57 -3.97 -12.25
CA GLN A 80 -9.70 -2.71 -11.51
C GLN A 80 -9.72 -2.89 -9.98
N ILE A 81 -9.32 -4.05 -9.48
CA ILE A 81 -9.32 -4.36 -8.04
C ILE A 81 -8.30 -3.49 -7.31
N GLY A 82 -7.10 -3.32 -7.89
CA GLY A 82 -6.06 -2.50 -7.28
C GLY A 82 -6.49 -1.06 -7.06
N ARG A 83 -7.20 -0.49 -8.05
CA ARG A 83 -7.70 0.87 -7.94
C ARG A 83 -8.76 1.00 -6.84
N ALA A 84 -9.69 0.07 -6.78
CA ALA A 84 -10.72 0.04 -5.75
C ALA A 84 -10.10 -0.14 -4.36
N LEU A 85 -9.11 -1.02 -4.24
CA LEU A 85 -8.39 -1.27 -3.00
C LEU A 85 -7.70 -0.01 -2.48
N VAL A 86 -6.95 0.68 -3.34
CA VAL A 86 -6.24 1.91 -2.94
C VAL A 86 -7.23 3.02 -2.59
N ALA A 87 -8.34 3.14 -3.33
CA ALA A 87 -9.37 4.12 -3.01
C ALA A 87 -9.95 3.87 -1.61
N GLU A 88 -10.20 2.61 -1.25
CA GLU A 88 -10.66 2.26 0.10
C GLU A 88 -9.60 2.53 1.15
N ALA A 89 -8.34 2.25 0.86
CA ALA A 89 -7.25 2.55 1.79
C ALA A 89 -7.12 4.06 2.02
N ILE A 90 -7.28 4.87 0.99
CA ILE A 90 -7.29 6.33 1.11
C ILE A 90 -8.44 6.79 1.99
N ALA A 91 -9.66 6.29 1.74
CA ALA A 91 -10.83 6.66 2.52
C ALA A 91 -10.66 6.29 4.00
N PHE A 92 -10.15 5.10 4.27
CA PHE A 92 -9.86 4.65 5.64
C PHE A 92 -8.84 5.57 6.31
N THR A 93 -7.76 5.88 5.61
CA THR A 93 -6.67 6.70 6.16
C THR A 93 -7.13 8.13 6.44
N GLU A 94 -7.86 8.73 5.50
CA GLU A 94 -8.38 10.09 5.67
C GLU A 94 -9.40 10.17 6.81
N SER A 95 -10.19 9.13 6.99
CA SER A 95 -11.18 9.07 8.08
C SER A 95 -10.51 8.96 9.45
N ASN A 96 -9.42 8.22 9.56
CA ASN A 96 -8.74 7.97 10.83
C ASN A 96 -7.65 8.99 11.17
N PHE A 97 -7.09 9.67 10.18
CA PHE A 97 -5.99 10.62 10.35
C PHE A 97 -6.30 11.92 9.60
N GLN A 98 -7.38 12.57 10.00
CA GLN A 98 -7.87 13.78 9.32
C GLN A 98 -6.83 14.90 9.33
N GLY A 99 -6.71 15.58 8.20
CA GLY A 99 -5.89 16.77 8.08
C GLY A 99 -4.39 16.53 7.89
N GLN A 100 -3.94 15.27 7.86
CA GLN A 100 -2.51 14.98 7.79
C GLN A 100 -1.99 14.71 6.38
N GLY A 101 -2.88 14.35 5.45
CA GLY A 101 -2.45 13.88 4.14
C GLY A 101 -1.91 12.45 4.20
N ILE A 102 -1.41 11.97 3.07
CA ILE A 102 -0.87 10.60 2.94
C ILE A 102 0.42 10.67 2.15
N ARG A 103 1.51 10.11 2.68
CA ARG A 103 2.80 10.05 2.00
C ARG A 103 3.14 8.61 1.67
N ILE A 104 3.58 8.37 0.44
CA ILE A 104 3.92 7.02 -0.03
C ILE A 104 5.26 7.03 -0.74
N GLY A 105 5.90 5.84 -0.77
CA GLY A 105 7.02 5.57 -1.65
C GLY A 105 6.54 4.65 -2.76
N ALA A 106 6.20 5.21 -3.90
CA ALA A 106 5.63 4.47 -5.01
C ALA A 106 6.72 3.98 -5.96
N GLN A 107 6.55 2.77 -6.53
CA GLN A 107 7.37 2.38 -7.65
C GLN A 107 7.17 3.38 -8.79
N ALA A 108 8.26 3.84 -9.40
CA ALA A 108 8.22 4.96 -10.36
C ALA A 108 7.28 4.71 -11.54
N HIS A 109 7.19 3.46 -12.01
CA HIS A 109 6.31 3.13 -13.13
C HIS A 109 4.80 3.22 -12.78
N LEU A 110 4.46 3.36 -11.51
CA LEU A 110 3.08 3.51 -11.03
C LEU A 110 2.71 4.96 -10.74
N GLN A 111 3.57 5.91 -11.09
CA GLN A 111 3.34 7.33 -10.81
C GLN A 111 2.00 7.82 -11.36
N ASN A 112 1.66 7.45 -12.59
CA ASN A 112 0.40 7.86 -13.20
C ASN A 112 -0.82 7.25 -12.50
N PHE A 113 -0.68 6.00 -12.06
CA PHE A 113 -1.74 5.32 -11.31
C PHE A 113 -2.06 6.07 -10.01
N TYR A 114 -1.04 6.35 -9.21
CA TYR A 114 -1.24 7.09 -7.95
C TYR A 114 -1.63 8.55 -8.21
N GLY A 115 -1.09 9.15 -9.27
CA GLY A 115 -1.49 10.50 -9.67
C GLY A 115 -2.98 10.61 -9.96
N SER A 116 -3.56 9.61 -10.59
CA SER A 116 -5.00 9.57 -10.88
C SER A 116 -5.86 9.46 -9.62
N LEU A 117 -5.25 9.08 -8.49
CA LEU A 117 -5.93 8.97 -7.19
C LEU A 117 -5.66 10.17 -6.28
N GLY A 118 -4.99 11.20 -6.79
CA GLY A 118 -4.78 12.45 -6.06
C GLY A 118 -3.40 12.65 -5.47
N PHE A 119 -2.46 11.74 -5.73
CA PHE A 119 -1.08 11.88 -5.27
C PHE A 119 -0.27 12.72 -6.24
N VAL A 120 0.64 13.54 -5.70
CA VAL A 120 1.58 14.33 -6.51
C VAL A 120 3.01 13.91 -6.15
N PRO A 121 3.93 13.90 -7.13
CA PRO A 121 5.31 13.53 -6.85
C PRO A 121 6.01 14.59 -6.00
N VAL A 122 6.89 14.13 -5.10
CA VAL A 122 7.71 14.97 -4.23
C VAL A 122 9.15 14.50 -4.40
N GLY A 123 9.97 15.29 -5.05
CA GLY A 123 11.37 14.95 -5.26
C GLY A 123 11.62 14.09 -6.50
N ASP A 124 12.82 13.58 -6.60
CA ASP A 124 13.27 12.82 -7.76
C ASP A 124 13.14 11.32 -7.55
N VAL A 125 13.23 10.57 -8.66
CA VAL A 125 13.27 9.11 -8.63
C VAL A 125 14.52 8.66 -7.85
N TYR A 126 14.34 7.69 -6.97
CA TYR A 126 15.44 7.10 -6.19
C TYR A 126 15.38 5.57 -6.32
N ASP A 127 16.51 4.93 -6.00
CA ASP A 127 16.60 3.47 -6.03
C ASP A 127 16.24 2.90 -4.66
N ASP A 128 15.35 1.92 -4.65
CA ASP A 128 14.97 1.18 -3.46
C ASP A 128 15.08 -0.30 -3.77
N ASP A 129 16.12 -0.95 -3.25
CA ASP A 129 16.44 -2.35 -3.50
C ASP A 129 16.49 -2.69 -5.00
N GLY A 130 17.05 -1.81 -5.82
CA GLY A 130 17.19 -2.01 -7.26
C GLY A 130 15.97 -1.65 -8.08
N ILE A 131 14.89 -1.19 -7.45
CA ILE A 131 13.65 -0.79 -8.13
C ILE A 131 13.50 0.73 -8.03
N PRO A 132 13.33 1.43 -9.18
CA PRO A 132 13.11 2.88 -9.14
C PRO A 132 11.82 3.23 -8.42
N HIS A 133 11.90 4.14 -7.46
CA HIS A 133 10.78 4.62 -6.67
C HIS A 133 10.70 6.13 -6.73
N ILE A 134 9.52 6.67 -6.41
CA ILE A 134 9.32 8.11 -6.27
C ILE A 134 8.42 8.35 -5.05
N GLU A 135 8.81 9.31 -4.21
CA GLU A 135 7.97 9.71 -3.09
C GLU A 135 6.80 10.54 -3.61
N MET A 136 5.60 10.26 -3.11
CA MET A 136 4.40 10.98 -3.52
C MET A 136 3.58 11.37 -2.29
N PHE A 137 2.82 12.43 -2.43
CA PHE A 137 2.01 12.96 -1.33
C PHE A 137 0.61 13.30 -1.83
N LYS A 138 -0.39 12.91 -1.05
CA LYS A 138 -1.77 13.31 -1.27
C LYS A 138 -2.15 14.32 -0.19
N HIS A 139 -2.51 15.53 -0.61
CA HIS A 139 -2.98 16.55 0.33
C HIS A 139 -4.28 16.10 0.98
N PRO A 140 -4.53 16.49 2.25
CA PRO A 140 -5.77 16.12 2.90
C PRO A 140 -6.97 16.67 2.14
N THR A 141 -8.02 15.83 2.03
CA THR A 141 -9.27 16.27 1.43
C THR A 141 -9.92 17.30 2.37
N LYS A 142 -10.25 18.47 1.83
CA LYS A 142 -10.89 19.51 2.63
C LYS A 142 -12.28 19.06 3.01
N ALA A 143 -12.59 19.19 4.32
CA ALA A 143 -13.95 18.96 4.78
C ALA A 143 -14.88 20.00 4.13
N ILE A 144 -15.97 19.53 3.56
CA ILE A 144 -17.01 20.43 3.06
C ILE A 144 -17.76 20.93 4.29
N ALA A 145 -17.56 22.20 4.56
CA ALA A 145 -18.23 22.81 5.71
C ALA A 145 -19.70 23.10 5.38
#